data_9bf207dd108000bda22f50957e6f3194
#
_entry.id   9bf207dd108000bda22f50957e6f3194
#
_cell.length_a   1.000
_cell.length_b   1.000
_cell.length_c   1.000
_cell.angle_alpha   90.00
_cell.angle_beta   90.00
_cell.angle_gamma   90.00
#
_symmetry.space_group_name_H-M   'P 1'
#
loop_
_entity.id
_entity.type
_entity.pdbx_description
1 polymer ?
#
loop_
_entity_poly.entity_id
_entity_poly.type
_entity_poly.pdbx_seq_one_letter_code
_entity_poly.pdbx_strand_id
1 'polypeptide(L)'
;MEDVTLEDLRKYRDRKHYAKVLEEDIQRILLSSPAPAEVKGGKSSVHTPSDPTKEKALKIVERRERLEKIQAILEEQTERVERFTLEIDDPLVAAAIRLHFLNGCSWGRTSIRLYGNDGQKDTIRMAVFRYMEARERNDYEKTHSGGRG
;
A
#
# COMPACT_ATOMS: atom_id res chain seq x y z
N MET A 1 13.86 -16.75 11.20
CA MET A 1 13.43 -15.42 10.91
C MET A 1 13.20 -15.23 9.45
N GLU A 2 12.02 -14.85 9.09
CA GLU A 2 11.73 -14.72 7.70
C GLU A 2 12.27 -13.44 7.15
N ASP A 3 12.97 -13.53 6.07
CA ASP A 3 13.50 -12.37 5.43
C ASP A 3 12.47 -11.73 4.54
N VAL A 4 12.60 -10.44 4.35
CA VAL A 4 11.70 -9.69 3.48
C VAL A 4 12.23 -9.80 2.05
N THR A 5 11.38 -10.19 1.12
CA THR A 5 11.76 -10.29 -0.29
C THR A 5 11.27 -9.07 -1.04
N LEU A 6 11.76 -8.90 -2.27
CA LEU A 6 11.29 -7.81 -3.14
C LEU A 6 9.80 -7.94 -3.41
N GLU A 7 9.31 -9.16 -3.58
CA GLU A 7 7.88 -9.37 -3.78
C GLU A 7 7.08 -8.95 -2.56
N ASP A 8 7.58 -9.24 -1.36
CA ASP A 8 6.94 -8.80 -0.12
C ASP A 8 6.83 -7.28 -0.09
N LEU A 9 7.90 -6.58 -0.48
CA LEU A 9 7.89 -5.12 -0.52
C LEU A 9 6.88 -4.59 -1.53
N ARG A 10 6.81 -5.21 -2.69
CA ARG A 10 5.85 -4.82 -3.73
C ARG A 10 4.40 -5.01 -3.26
N LYS A 11 4.13 -6.16 -2.68
CA LYS A 11 2.79 -6.46 -2.16
C LYS A 11 2.41 -5.50 -1.03
N TYR A 12 3.36 -5.18 -0.18
CA TYR A 12 3.13 -4.22 0.89
C TYR A 12 2.76 -2.85 0.33
N ARG A 13 3.51 -2.39 -0.66
CA ARG A 13 3.25 -1.09 -1.29
C ARG A 13 1.89 -1.07 -1.96
N ASP A 14 1.55 -2.12 -2.70
CA ASP A 14 0.26 -2.23 -3.37
C ASP A 14 -0.88 -2.22 -2.37
N ARG A 15 -0.71 -2.93 -1.26
CA ARG A 15 -1.72 -2.99 -0.22
C ARG A 15 -1.91 -1.63 0.45
N LYS A 16 -0.82 -0.89 0.65
CA LYS A 16 -0.88 0.46 1.18
C LYS A 16 -1.65 1.39 0.26
N HIS A 17 -1.38 1.30 -1.03
CA HIS A 17 -2.11 2.10 -2.01
C HIS A 17 -3.59 1.74 -2.06
N TYR A 18 -3.88 0.45 -1.97
CA TYR A 18 -5.28 0.01 -1.97
C TYR A 18 -6.01 0.52 -0.73
N ALA A 19 -5.37 0.48 0.43
CA ALA A 19 -5.98 1.04 1.65
C ALA A 19 -6.31 2.52 1.48
N LYS A 20 -5.39 3.26 0.86
CA LYS A 20 -5.61 4.67 0.60
C LYS A 20 -6.78 4.90 -0.35
N VAL A 21 -6.88 4.09 -1.40
CA VAL A 21 -8.01 4.17 -2.34
C VAL A 21 -9.33 3.89 -1.63
N LEU A 22 -9.34 2.89 -0.74
CA LEU A 22 -10.56 2.59 0.03
C LEU A 22 -10.94 3.76 0.95
N GLU A 23 -9.96 4.37 1.60
CA GLU A 23 -10.22 5.53 2.44
C GLU A 23 -10.82 6.68 1.62
N GLU A 24 -10.24 6.95 0.46
CA GLU A 24 -10.74 7.99 -0.43
C GLU A 24 -12.15 7.67 -0.94
N ASP A 25 -12.41 6.41 -1.24
CA ASP A 25 -13.71 5.96 -1.70
C ASP A 25 -14.76 6.16 -0.60
N ILE A 26 -14.43 5.79 0.62
CA ILE A 26 -15.33 6.01 1.75
C ILE A 26 -15.64 7.50 1.92
N GLN A 27 -14.61 8.33 1.84
CA GLN A 27 -14.79 9.77 1.96
C GLN A 27 -15.67 10.32 0.85
N ARG A 28 -15.48 9.84 -0.37
CA ARG A 28 -16.28 10.26 -1.50
C ARG A 28 -17.75 9.90 -1.28
N ILE A 29 -18.01 8.70 -0.79
CA ILE A 29 -19.38 8.27 -0.50
C ILE A 29 -19.99 9.11 0.61
N LEU A 30 -19.23 9.36 1.67
CA LEU A 30 -19.71 10.17 2.78
C LEU A 30 -20.04 11.61 2.36
N LEU A 31 -19.22 12.15 1.48
CA LEU A 31 -19.41 13.53 1.04
C LEU A 31 -20.42 13.67 -0.11
N SER A 32 -20.80 12.58 -0.74
CA SER A 32 -21.78 12.69 -1.80
C SER A 32 -23.12 12.98 -1.17
N SER A 33 -23.66 14.13 -1.48
CA SER A 33 -24.96 14.45 -0.99
C SER A 33 -25.94 13.62 -1.74
N PRO A 34 -26.92 13.18 -1.09
CA PRO A 34 -27.96 12.49 -1.78
C PRO A 34 -28.58 13.57 -2.63
N ALA A 35 -28.80 13.27 -3.81
CA ALA A 35 -29.37 14.21 -4.70
C ALA A 35 -30.59 14.72 -4.05
N PRO A 36 -30.74 15.93 -4.08
CA PRO A 36 -31.82 16.54 -3.43
C PRO A 36 -32.99 16.07 -4.10
N ALA A 37 -33.50 15.38 -3.55
CA ALA A 37 -34.48 14.83 -4.08
C ALA A 37 -35.44 15.62 -4.58
N GLU A 38 -35.38 16.32 -5.02
CA GLU A 38 -36.18 17.03 -5.48
C GLU A 38 -37.33 16.51 -5.70
N VAL A 39 -37.75 16.19 -5.20
CA VAL A 39 -38.78 15.64 -5.27
C VAL A 39 -39.83 16.15 -5.83
N LYS A 40 -39.85 16.71 -6.41
CA LYS A 40 -40.77 17.14 -6.94
C LYS A 40 -41.82 16.29 -7.13
N GLY A 41 -42.50 16.21 -7.13
CA GLY A 41 -43.48 15.44 -7.43
C GLY A 41 -43.91 14.58 -6.63
N GLY A 42 -43.65 14.51 -5.90
CA GLY A 42 -44.05 13.71 -5.04
C GLY A 42 -44.88 12.62 -5.35
N LYS A 43 -45.06 12.24 -6.09
CA LYS A 43 -45.82 11.34 -6.28
C LYS A 43 -45.41 10.24 -6.14
N SER A 44 -45.02 9.85 -5.69
CA SER A 44 -44.70 8.88 -5.51
C SER A 44 -44.51 7.89 -5.42
N SER A 45 -44.20 7.62 -5.51
CA SER A 45 -43.80 6.83 -5.42
C SER A 45 -43.78 5.84 -4.87
N VAL A 46 -44.09 5.47 -4.76
CA VAL A 46 -44.34 4.49 -4.30
C VAL A 46 -43.38 3.68 -3.91
N HIS A 47 -42.78 3.06 -4.13
CA HIS A 47 -41.85 2.38 -3.61
C HIS A 47 -40.81 2.19 -4.27
N THR A 48 -39.89 2.61 -3.80
CA THR A 48 -38.80 2.39 -4.26
C THR A 48 -38.28 1.40 -3.49
N PRO A 49 -37.96 0.39 -3.91
CA PRO A 49 -37.47 -0.70 -3.16
C PRO A 49 -36.21 -0.38 -2.47
N SER A 50 -35.39 0.41 -3.01
CA SER A 50 -34.16 0.60 -2.29
C SER A 50 -34.13 1.98 -1.73
N ASP A 51 -33.70 2.09 -0.53
CA ASP A 51 -33.50 3.33 0.12
C ASP A 51 -32.08 3.79 -0.18
N PRO A 52 -31.89 4.87 -0.91
CA PRO A 52 -30.54 5.34 -1.26
C PRO A 52 -29.64 5.56 -0.05
N THR A 53 -30.22 5.99 1.06
CA THR A 53 -29.46 6.21 2.29
C THR A 53 -28.98 4.87 2.86
N LYS A 54 -29.85 3.88 2.80
CA LYS A 54 -29.51 2.55 3.31
C LYS A 54 -28.45 1.90 2.44
N GLU A 55 -28.54 2.03 1.12
CA GLU A 55 -27.55 1.50 0.21
C GLU A 55 -26.21 2.16 0.43
N LYS A 56 -26.23 3.48 0.65
CA LYS A 56 -25.02 4.22 0.92
C LYS A 56 -24.37 3.73 2.22
N ALA A 57 -25.18 3.54 3.26
CA ALA A 57 -24.68 3.05 4.55
C ALA A 57 -24.07 1.66 4.41
N LEU A 58 -24.70 0.77 3.64
CA LEU A 58 -24.18 -0.57 3.43
C LEU A 58 -22.84 -0.55 2.68
N LYS A 59 -22.73 0.31 1.68
CA LYS A 59 -21.47 0.44 0.94
C LYS A 59 -20.34 0.91 1.85
N ILE A 60 -20.63 1.84 2.73
CA ILE A 60 -19.64 2.35 3.67
C ILE A 60 -19.21 1.25 4.64
N VAL A 61 -20.16 0.49 5.17
CA VAL A 61 -19.87 -0.60 6.10
C VAL A 61 -18.98 -1.65 5.44
N GLU A 62 -19.33 -2.07 4.24
CA GLU A 62 -18.53 -3.05 3.52
C GLU A 62 -17.10 -2.59 3.30
N ARG A 63 -16.94 -1.33 2.89
CA ARG A 63 -15.61 -0.79 2.64
C ARG A 63 -14.80 -0.60 3.91
N ARG A 64 -15.45 -0.20 4.99
CA ARG A 64 -14.78 -0.07 6.29
C ARG A 64 -14.31 -1.40 6.83
N GLU A 65 -15.12 -2.44 6.68
CA GLU A 65 -14.73 -3.78 7.10
C GLU A 65 -13.51 -4.26 6.32
N ARG A 66 -13.52 -4.03 5.02
CA ARG A 66 -12.39 -4.41 4.18
C ARG A 66 -11.15 -3.62 4.58
N LEU A 67 -11.31 -2.32 4.81
CA LEU A 67 -10.21 -1.46 5.19
C LEU A 67 -9.62 -1.88 6.53
N GLU A 68 -10.44 -2.20 7.50
CA GLU A 68 -9.97 -2.67 8.80
C GLU A 68 -9.12 -3.91 8.69
N LYS A 69 -9.53 -4.87 7.86
CA LYS A 69 -8.77 -6.10 7.64
C LYS A 69 -7.42 -5.79 7.01
N ILE A 70 -7.42 -4.91 6.03
CA ILE A 70 -6.19 -4.53 5.35
C ILE A 70 -5.26 -3.78 6.29
N GLN A 71 -5.81 -2.88 7.10
CA GLN A 71 -5.00 -2.12 8.06
C GLN A 71 -4.35 -3.01 9.11
N ALA A 72 -5.05 -4.04 9.56
CA ALA A 72 -4.47 -5.00 10.50
C ALA A 72 -3.27 -5.73 9.89
N ILE A 73 -3.39 -6.14 8.63
CA ILE A 73 -2.28 -6.77 7.92
C ILE A 73 -1.14 -5.78 7.73
N LEU A 74 -1.47 -4.55 7.35
CA LEU A 74 -0.46 -3.52 7.12
C LEU A 74 0.32 -3.18 8.39
N GLU A 75 -0.33 -3.15 9.54
CA GLU A 75 0.34 -2.88 10.80
C GLU A 75 1.48 -3.85 11.04
N GLU A 76 1.19 -5.14 10.88
CA GLU A 76 2.19 -6.17 11.02
C GLU A 76 3.29 -6.04 9.99
N GLN A 77 2.91 -5.83 8.74
CA GLN A 77 3.87 -5.72 7.66
C GLN A 77 4.75 -4.47 7.77
N THR A 78 4.17 -3.36 8.21
CA THR A 78 4.92 -2.12 8.38
C THR A 78 6.05 -2.32 9.38
N GLU A 79 5.74 -2.94 10.50
CA GLU A 79 6.75 -3.21 11.51
C GLU A 79 7.87 -4.10 10.97
N ARG A 80 7.48 -5.12 10.24
CA ARG A 80 8.45 -6.04 9.65
C ARG A 80 9.35 -5.34 8.62
N VAL A 81 8.76 -4.51 7.76
CA VAL A 81 9.54 -3.78 6.76
C VAL A 81 10.44 -2.74 7.41
N GLU A 82 9.96 -2.05 8.44
CA GLU A 82 10.77 -1.09 9.16
C GLU A 82 11.99 -1.74 9.79
N ARG A 83 11.83 -2.87 10.43
CA ARG A 83 12.96 -3.61 11.00
C ARG A 83 13.94 -4.03 9.91
N PHE A 84 13.40 -4.48 8.79
CA PHE A 84 14.22 -4.87 7.66
C PHE A 84 15.10 -3.71 7.18
N THR A 85 14.53 -2.50 7.05
CA THR A 85 15.31 -1.36 6.58
C THR A 85 16.44 -0.99 7.55
N LEU A 86 16.26 -1.25 8.83
CA LEU A 86 17.30 -0.96 9.81
C LEU A 86 18.45 -1.95 9.73
N GLU A 87 18.25 -3.10 9.11
CA GLU A 87 19.30 -4.09 8.94
C GLU A 87 20.12 -3.87 7.67
N ILE A 88 19.71 -2.98 6.81
CA ILE A 88 20.39 -2.74 5.54
C ILE A 88 21.59 -1.82 5.77
N ASP A 89 22.78 -2.31 5.44
CA ASP A 89 24.00 -1.54 5.64
C ASP A 89 24.18 -0.43 4.63
N ASP A 90 23.68 -0.60 3.42
CA ASP A 90 23.83 0.43 2.39
C ASP A 90 22.83 1.55 2.65
N PRO A 91 23.29 2.75 3.01
CA PRO A 91 22.36 3.83 3.36
C PRO A 91 21.47 4.27 2.23
N LEU A 92 21.96 4.23 1.00
CA LEU A 92 21.15 4.62 -0.16
C LEU A 92 20.01 3.65 -0.36
N VAL A 93 20.29 2.35 -0.31
CA VAL A 93 19.28 1.32 -0.48
C VAL A 93 18.26 1.39 0.65
N ALA A 94 18.74 1.53 1.88
CA ALA A 94 17.86 1.63 3.05
C ALA A 94 16.91 2.83 2.92
N ALA A 95 17.45 4.00 2.55
CA ALA A 95 16.65 5.20 2.38
C ALA A 95 15.65 5.06 1.22
N ALA A 96 16.10 4.47 0.12
CA ALA A 96 15.24 4.29 -1.06
C ALA A 96 14.09 3.34 -0.77
N ILE A 97 14.35 2.24 -0.08
CA ILE A 97 13.31 1.29 0.29
C ILE A 97 12.30 1.97 1.21
N ARG A 98 12.80 2.74 2.15
CA ARG A 98 11.93 3.46 3.07
C ARG A 98 11.03 4.45 2.34
N LEU A 99 11.60 5.26 1.47
CA LEU A 99 10.83 6.26 0.74
C LEU A 99 9.83 5.64 -0.24
N HIS A 100 10.29 4.67 -1.01
CA HIS A 100 9.44 4.08 -2.04
C HIS A 100 8.38 3.13 -1.48
N PHE A 101 8.78 2.21 -0.60
CA PHE A 101 7.86 1.18 -0.11
C PHE A 101 7.11 1.58 1.16
N LEU A 102 7.77 2.19 2.13
CA LEU A 102 7.07 2.59 3.35
C LEU A 102 6.31 3.89 3.18
N ASN A 103 6.90 4.87 2.52
CA ASN A 103 6.27 6.17 2.38
C ASN A 103 5.44 6.33 1.10
N GLY A 104 5.52 5.37 0.21
CA GLY A 104 4.69 5.39 -1.00
C GLY A 104 5.16 6.31 -2.10
N CYS A 105 6.39 6.84 -2.01
CA CYS A 105 6.92 7.71 -3.05
C CYS A 105 7.17 6.95 -4.35
N SER A 106 6.91 7.59 -5.48
CA SER A 106 7.34 7.01 -6.76
C SER A 106 8.86 7.01 -6.81
N TRP A 107 9.44 6.30 -7.75
CA TRP A 107 10.90 6.33 -7.91
C TRP A 107 11.40 7.73 -8.23
N GLY A 108 10.61 8.49 -9.02
CA GLY A 108 10.98 9.87 -9.31
C GLY A 108 11.00 10.73 -8.07
N ARG A 109 9.99 10.61 -7.21
CA ARG A 109 9.95 11.38 -5.97
C ARG A 109 11.05 10.92 -5.01
N THR A 110 11.34 9.64 -4.99
CA THR A 110 12.45 9.11 -4.20
C THR A 110 13.76 9.78 -4.62
N SER A 111 13.96 9.90 -5.93
CA SER A 111 15.15 10.57 -6.46
C SER A 111 15.21 12.03 -6.04
N ILE A 112 14.09 12.73 -6.13
CA ILE A 112 14.01 14.14 -5.71
C ILE A 112 14.37 14.28 -4.23
N ARG A 113 13.85 13.39 -3.39
CA ARG A 113 14.13 13.44 -1.96
C ARG A 113 15.59 13.15 -1.63
N LEU A 114 16.22 12.26 -2.38
CA LEU A 114 17.59 11.86 -2.10
C LEU A 114 18.64 12.73 -2.80
N TYR A 115 18.33 13.22 -3.99
CA TYR A 115 19.29 13.94 -4.81
C TYR A 115 18.84 15.31 -5.28
N GLY A 116 17.62 15.70 -4.98
CA GLY A 116 17.13 17.01 -5.39
C GLY A 116 16.56 17.09 -6.80
N ASN A 117 16.65 16.00 -7.55
CA ASN A 117 16.10 15.94 -8.92
C ASN A 117 15.70 14.50 -9.23
N ASP A 118 14.95 14.30 -10.29
CA ASP A 118 14.45 12.97 -10.64
C ASP A 118 15.39 12.17 -11.56
N GLY A 119 16.56 12.71 -11.85
CA GLY A 119 17.47 12.08 -12.79
C GLY A 119 18.07 10.77 -12.35
N GLN A 120 18.00 10.45 -11.06
CA GLN A 120 18.56 9.22 -10.53
C GLN A 120 17.54 8.12 -10.29
N LYS A 121 16.30 8.33 -10.73
CA LYS A 121 15.22 7.36 -10.42
C LYS A 121 15.54 5.93 -10.88
N ASP A 122 16.07 5.77 -12.08
CA ASP A 122 16.38 4.45 -12.60
C ASP A 122 17.59 3.83 -11.90
N THR A 123 18.58 4.66 -11.59
CA THR A 123 19.77 4.23 -10.86
C THR A 123 19.38 3.71 -9.48
N ILE A 124 18.52 4.45 -8.77
CA ILE A 124 18.04 4.07 -7.45
C ILE A 124 17.25 2.77 -7.52
N ARG A 125 16.32 2.69 -8.46
CA ARG A 125 15.50 1.50 -8.65
C ARG A 125 16.36 0.26 -8.89
N MET A 126 17.34 0.39 -9.77
CA MET A 126 18.23 -0.72 -10.07
C MET A 126 19.10 -1.10 -8.88
N ALA A 127 19.55 -0.11 -8.11
CA ALA A 127 20.34 -0.38 -6.91
C ALA A 127 19.53 -1.20 -5.90
N VAL A 128 18.27 -0.84 -5.70
CA VAL A 128 17.38 -1.57 -4.80
C VAL A 128 17.16 -2.99 -5.31
N PHE A 129 16.86 -3.15 -6.59
CA PHE A 129 16.59 -4.47 -7.16
C PHE A 129 17.82 -5.37 -7.05
N ARG A 130 19.00 -4.86 -7.36
CA ARG A 130 20.23 -5.61 -7.25
C ARG A 130 20.54 -6.02 -5.83
N TYR A 131 20.30 -5.12 -4.89
CA TYR A 131 20.50 -5.42 -3.48
C TYR A 131 19.56 -6.55 -3.06
N MET A 132 18.29 -6.45 -3.41
CA MET A 132 17.31 -7.47 -3.02
C MET A 132 17.58 -8.82 -3.68
N GLU A 133 17.97 -8.82 -4.95
CA GLU A 133 18.33 -10.05 -5.64
C GLU A 133 19.53 -10.73 -4.99
N ALA A 134 20.56 -9.95 -4.67
CA ALA A 134 21.74 -10.49 -4.02
C ALA A 134 21.40 -11.07 -2.65
N ARG A 135 20.57 -10.38 -1.91
CA ARG A 135 20.16 -10.83 -0.58
C ARG A 135 19.36 -12.13 -0.67
N GLU A 136 18.42 -12.21 -1.60
CA GLU A 136 17.62 -13.42 -1.78
C GLU A 136 18.46 -14.59 -2.25
N ARG A 137 19.43 -14.34 -3.11
CA ARG A 137 20.34 -15.37 -3.57
C ARG A 137 21.19 -15.90 -2.42
N ASN A 138 21.69 -15.01 -1.57
CA ASN A 138 22.47 -15.41 -0.42
C ASN A 138 21.67 -16.22 0.56
N ASP A 139 20.43 -15.85 0.79
CA ASP A 139 19.55 -16.61 1.67
C ASP A 139 19.26 -18.00 1.11
N TYR A 140 19.03 -18.08 -0.20
CA TYR A 140 18.81 -19.35 -0.87
C TYR A 140 20.04 -20.25 -0.71
N GLU A 141 21.21 -19.72 -0.97
CA GLU A 141 22.45 -20.47 -0.84
C GLU A 141 22.69 -20.95 0.59
N LYS A 142 22.42 -20.10 1.57
CA LYS A 142 22.56 -20.48 2.96
C LYS A 142 21.64 -21.63 3.32
N THR A 143 20.39 -21.54 2.88
CA THR A 143 19.40 -22.55 3.18
C THR A 143 19.78 -23.88 2.54
N HIS A 144 20.29 -23.87 1.33
CA HIS A 144 20.62 -25.08 0.61
C HIS A 144 21.99 -25.65 0.95
N SER A 145 22.95 -24.78 1.32
CA SER A 145 24.26 -25.30 1.69
C SER A 145 24.28 -25.77 3.15
N GLY A 146 23.37 -25.27 3.97
CA GLY A 146 23.30 -25.71 5.37
C GLY A 146 22.94 -27.17 5.52
N GLY A 147 22.37 -27.76 4.50
CA GLY A 147 22.00 -29.14 4.55
C GLY A 147 23.14 -30.11 4.32
N ARG A 148 24.36 -29.61 4.04
CA ARG A 148 25.39 -30.50 3.79
C ARG A 148 26.21 -30.68 4.94
N GLY A 149 25.89 -30.26 5.98
CA GLY A 149 26.66 -30.35 7.20
C GLY A 149 27.20 -31.69 7.48
#